data_3936f42f3601f7ff77a9ed0d6ea2dfd4
#
_entry.id   3936f42f3601f7ff77a9ed0d6ea2dfd4
#
_cell.length_a   1.000
_cell.length_b   1.000
_cell.length_c   1.000
_cell.angle_alpha   90.00
_cell.angle_beta   90.00
_cell.angle_gamma   90.00
#
_symmetry.space_group_name_H-M   'P 1'
#
loop_
_entity.id
_entity.type
_entity.pdbx_description
1 polymer ?
#
loop_
_entity_poly.entity_id
_entity_poly.type
_entity_poly.pdbx_seq_one_letter_code
_entity_poly.pdbx_strand_id
1 'polypeptide(L)'
;GDLHKMLYSDRVIDYTGFKQINILKEEGKMDGQLKVAAVQVTVEQNNIKKNMENVEKMAMTVAENEKNVDLILFHEACLESGIQLPEFDKKLSDEIHDFWKSIAKKVGTNVLAGRLERKEDGIYNKATVYAPDGRILADYAKIHLFNSERETLIPGKELVMFELNGIKIGIMICADFGFPELSRAYAVNGCHMLAVTSSWAYPDDDLWTICNQARSSENGVYCVSVDRIGPAGNGCIKVGRSMVCNPDGLIIANLWEKTDTYYVQTIYREEVEKRHPDLYTDWLKTYKWD
;
A
#
# COMPACT_ATOMS: atom_id res chain seq x y z
N GLY A 1 -19.39 -17.17 -25.50
CA GLY A 1 -20.43 -16.78 -24.57
C GLY A 1 -19.85 -16.43 -23.23
N ASP A 2 -20.17 -15.26 -22.72
CA ASP A 2 -20.10 -14.78 -21.34
C ASP A 2 -18.78 -14.36 -20.66
N LEU A 3 -17.76 -14.04 -21.38
CA LEU A 3 -16.65 -13.26 -20.77
C LEU A 3 -17.06 -11.82 -20.40
N HIS A 4 -18.08 -11.26 -21.04
CA HIS A 4 -18.55 -9.90 -20.78
C HIS A 4 -19.35 -9.77 -19.48
N LYS A 5 -20.00 -10.84 -19.01
CA LYS A 5 -20.74 -10.85 -17.73
C LYS A 5 -19.87 -11.10 -16.51
N MET A 6 -18.64 -11.60 -16.69
CA MET A 6 -17.71 -11.85 -15.60
C MET A 6 -16.96 -10.58 -15.15
N LEU A 7 -16.92 -9.53 -15.97
CA LEU A 7 -16.10 -8.33 -15.70
C LEU A 7 -16.88 -7.19 -15.02
N TYR A 8 -18.20 -7.23 -15.03
CA TYR A 8 -19.03 -6.18 -14.43
C TYR A 8 -20.13 -6.83 -13.58
N SER A 9 -19.78 -7.20 -12.33
CA SER A 9 -20.83 -7.34 -11.32
C SER A 9 -21.45 -5.95 -11.10
N ASP A 10 -22.77 -5.86 -10.95
CA ASP A 10 -23.60 -4.64 -10.81
C ASP A 10 -23.23 -3.74 -9.58
N ARG A 11 -21.96 -3.65 -9.23
CA ARG A 11 -21.48 -2.78 -8.15
C ARG A 11 -20.82 -1.56 -8.77
N VAL A 12 -21.60 -0.50 -8.88
CA VAL A 12 -21.03 0.84 -9.06
C VAL A 12 -20.24 1.15 -7.79
N ILE A 13 -18.92 1.18 -7.90
CA ILE A 13 -18.06 1.65 -6.82
C ILE A 13 -18.20 3.17 -6.82
N ASP A 14 -18.81 3.71 -5.78
CA ASP A 14 -18.90 5.15 -5.58
C ASP A 14 -17.55 5.67 -5.05
N TYR A 15 -16.73 6.22 -5.94
CA TYR A 15 -15.47 6.84 -5.59
C TYR A 15 -15.61 8.23 -4.95
N THR A 16 -16.84 8.71 -4.71
CA THR A 16 -17.08 10.01 -4.06
C THR A 16 -17.07 9.95 -2.54
N GLY A 17 -17.18 8.76 -1.96
CA GLY A 17 -17.19 8.52 -0.51
C GLY A 17 -15.79 8.51 0.10
N PHE A 18 -15.23 9.67 0.45
CA PHE A 18 -13.97 9.74 1.21
C PHE A 18 -14.23 9.76 2.72
N LYS A 19 -13.57 8.85 3.44
CA LYS A 19 -13.26 9.07 4.85
C LYS A 19 -11.88 9.72 4.97
N GLN A 20 -11.85 11.02 5.22
CA GLN A 20 -10.63 11.71 5.62
C GLN A 20 -10.32 11.29 7.05
N ILE A 21 -9.19 10.64 7.27
CA ILE A 21 -8.78 10.14 8.57
C ILE A 21 -7.49 10.82 9.00
N ASN A 22 -7.54 11.40 10.20
CA ASN A 22 -6.44 11.83 11.06
C ASN A 22 -5.28 12.61 10.42
N ILE A 23 -5.30 13.92 10.65
CA ILE A 23 -4.14 14.78 10.45
C ILE A 23 -3.27 14.69 11.71
N LEU A 24 -2.09 14.07 11.59
CA LEU A 24 -1.07 14.13 12.62
C LEU A 24 -0.07 15.21 12.25
N LYS A 25 -0.09 16.30 13.00
CA LYS A 25 1.00 17.27 13.01
C LYS A 25 1.94 16.86 14.14
N GLU A 26 3.13 16.38 13.80
CA GLU A 26 4.21 16.25 14.77
C GLU A 26 4.92 17.61 14.88
N GLU A 27 4.98 18.16 16.09
CA GLU A 27 5.70 19.40 16.36
C GLU A 27 7.19 19.20 16.07
N GLY A 28 7.78 20.11 15.25
CA GLY A 28 9.22 20.16 14.99
C GLY A 28 9.72 19.43 13.73
N LYS A 29 8.87 18.76 12.95
CA LYS A 29 9.23 18.25 11.62
C LYS A 29 8.96 19.25 10.52
N MET A 30 9.74 19.16 9.43
CA MET A 30 9.56 20.04 8.26
C MET A 30 8.25 19.70 7.56
N ASP A 31 7.33 20.66 7.52
CA ASP A 31 6.08 20.53 6.77
C ASP A 31 6.36 20.39 5.26
N GLY A 32 5.67 19.46 4.60
CA GLY A 32 5.80 19.23 3.17
C GLY A 32 6.94 18.29 2.75
N GLN A 33 7.58 17.61 3.70
CA GLN A 33 8.58 16.56 3.43
C GLN A 33 8.27 15.28 4.22
N LEU A 34 8.43 14.13 3.56
CA LEU A 34 8.21 12.83 4.17
C LEU A 34 9.31 11.86 3.74
N LYS A 35 10.10 11.36 4.69
CA LYS A 35 11.11 10.33 4.44
C LYS A 35 10.47 8.96 4.61
N VAL A 36 10.36 8.20 3.52
CA VAL A 36 9.74 6.87 3.49
C VAL A 36 10.77 5.79 3.25
N ALA A 37 10.63 4.65 3.93
CA ALA A 37 11.37 3.42 3.66
C ALA A 37 10.39 2.35 3.17
N ALA A 38 10.65 1.72 2.04
CA ALA A 38 9.87 0.57 1.56
C ALA A 38 10.70 -0.71 1.66
N VAL A 39 10.19 -1.66 2.42
CA VAL A 39 10.89 -2.88 2.79
C VAL A 39 10.38 -4.06 1.97
N GLN A 40 11.23 -4.54 1.09
CA GLN A 40 11.02 -5.75 0.32
C GLN A 40 11.56 -6.94 1.11
N VAL A 41 10.68 -7.81 1.59
CA VAL A 41 11.05 -8.95 2.44
C VAL A 41 10.52 -10.26 1.88
N THR A 42 11.34 -11.31 2.01
CA THR A 42 10.94 -12.69 1.71
C THR A 42 10.07 -13.23 2.84
N VAL A 43 9.01 -13.91 2.48
CA VAL A 43 8.12 -14.58 3.44
C VAL A 43 7.98 -16.06 3.10
N GLU A 44 8.00 -16.87 4.14
CA GLU A 44 7.79 -18.32 4.02
C GLU A 44 6.31 -18.68 4.03
N GLN A 45 5.95 -19.67 3.24
CA GLN A 45 4.59 -20.20 3.20
C GLN A 45 4.25 -20.88 4.53
N ASN A 46 3.07 -20.57 5.08
CA ASN A 46 2.54 -21.17 6.32
C ASN A 46 3.48 -21.09 7.54
N ASN A 47 4.32 -20.05 7.59
CA ASN A 47 5.28 -19.86 8.69
C ASN A 47 5.24 -18.43 9.24
N ILE A 48 4.11 -18.07 9.86
CA ILE A 48 3.86 -16.75 10.40
C ILE A 48 4.96 -16.32 11.38
N LYS A 49 5.39 -17.25 12.25
CA LYS A 49 6.45 -16.94 13.24
C LYS A 49 7.75 -16.53 12.56
N LYS A 50 8.16 -17.28 11.53
CA LYS A 50 9.39 -16.94 10.78
C LYS A 50 9.23 -15.63 10.02
N ASN A 51 8.05 -15.37 9.48
CA ASN A 51 7.75 -14.11 8.79
C ASN A 51 7.81 -12.93 9.77
N MET A 52 7.29 -13.08 11.00
CA MET A 52 7.43 -12.07 12.05
C MET A 52 8.90 -11.79 12.39
N GLU A 53 9.73 -12.82 12.53
CA GLU A 53 11.17 -12.66 12.78
C GLU A 53 11.88 -11.91 11.66
N ASN A 54 11.57 -12.25 10.40
CA ASN A 54 12.17 -11.60 9.22
C ASN A 54 11.73 -10.13 9.11
N VAL A 55 10.46 -9.85 9.30
CA VAL A 55 9.89 -8.49 9.29
C VAL A 55 10.50 -7.65 10.42
N GLU A 56 10.55 -8.16 11.64
CA GLU A 56 11.15 -7.44 12.77
C GLU A 56 12.62 -7.12 12.51
N LYS A 57 13.39 -8.10 12.02
CA LYS A 57 14.81 -7.89 11.66
C LYS A 57 14.95 -6.76 10.64
N MET A 58 14.14 -6.77 9.57
CA MET A 58 14.22 -5.73 8.54
C MET A 58 13.77 -4.36 9.05
N ALA A 59 12.70 -4.31 9.84
CA ALA A 59 12.22 -3.08 10.47
C ALA A 59 13.31 -2.44 11.36
N MET A 60 13.97 -3.25 12.19
CA MET A 60 15.07 -2.81 13.04
C MET A 60 16.28 -2.38 12.21
N THR A 61 16.62 -3.09 11.13
CA THR A 61 17.69 -2.71 10.22
C THR A 61 17.47 -1.31 9.64
N VAL A 62 16.24 -0.99 9.23
CA VAL A 62 15.89 0.37 8.77
C VAL A 62 16.09 1.38 9.91
N ALA A 63 15.54 1.10 11.09
CA ALA A 63 15.61 2.03 12.23
C ALA A 63 17.04 2.32 12.71
N GLU A 64 17.92 1.33 12.63
CA GLU A 64 19.34 1.46 13.02
C GLU A 64 20.17 2.21 11.99
N ASN A 65 19.93 1.98 10.69
CA ASN A 65 20.75 2.53 9.62
C ASN A 65 20.26 3.88 9.10
N GLU A 66 18.94 4.15 9.22
CA GLU A 66 18.30 5.31 8.63
C GLU A 66 17.78 6.27 9.69
N LYS A 67 18.26 7.51 9.64
CA LYS A 67 17.78 8.56 10.55
C LYS A 67 16.53 9.23 10.00
N ASN A 68 15.62 9.57 10.90
CA ASN A 68 14.45 10.41 10.60
C ASN A 68 13.53 9.81 9.51
N VAL A 69 13.36 8.50 9.49
CA VAL A 69 12.33 7.87 8.67
C VAL A 69 10.97 8.16 9.30
N ASP A 70 10.03 8.64 8.51
CA ASP A 70 8.68 9.02 8.96
C ASP A 70 7.67 7.89 8.79
N LEU A 71 7.89 7.02 7.78
CA LEU A 71 7.01 5.92 7.45
C LEU A 71 7.79 4.75 6.87
N ILE A 72 7.58 3.55 7.41
CA ILE A 72 8.09 2.29 6.86
C ILE A 72 6.93 1.53 6.24
N LEU A 73 7.07 1.11 4.97
CA LEU A 73 6.07 0.33 4.24
C LEU A 73 6.50 -1.13 4.14
N PHE A 74 5.57 -2.05 4.41
CA PHE A 74 5.67 -3.48 4.15
C PHE A 74 4.62 -3.91 3.12
N HIS A 75 4.89 -5.00 2.42
CA HIS A 75 4.05 -5.50 1.33
C HIS A 75 2.73 -6.14 1.81
N GLU A 76 1.85 -6.45 0.86
CA GLU A 76 0.53 -7.07 1.05
C GLU A 76 0.62 -8.42 1.78
N ALA A 77 -0.30 -8.67 2.74
CA ALA A 77 -0.43 -9.91 3.50
C ALA A 77 0.95 -10.47 3.94
N CYS A 78 1.75 -9.60 4.55
CA CYS A 78 3.18 -9.79 4.72
C CYS A 78 3.52 -11.00 5.62
N LEU A 79 2.66 -11.33 6.57
CA LEU A 79 2.87 -12.42 7.51
C LEU A 79 2.11 -13.69 7.13
N GLU A 80 0.96 -13.57 6.44
CA GLU A 80 -0.06 -14.59 6.28
C GLU A 80 0.11 -15.42 4.99
N SER A 81 1.27 -15.36 4.37
CA SER A 81 1.52 -16.07 3.13
C SER A 81 1.26 -17.56 3.25
N GLY A 82 0.39 -18.08 2.38
CA GLY A 82 0.05 -19.51 2.30
C GLY A 82 -0.88 -20.02 3.38
N ILE A 83 -1.34 -19.15 4.31
CA ILE A 83 -2.27 -19.58 5.35
C ILE A 83 -3.59 -20.05 4.73
N GLN A 84 -4.10 -21.15 5.27
CA GLN A 84 -5.43 -21.63 4.91
C GLN A 84 -6.48 -20.76 5.63
N LEU A 85 -7.35 -20.09 4.87
CA LEU A 85 -8.31 -19.15 5.43
C LEU A 85 -9.24 -19.73 6.51
N PRO A 86 -9.64 -21.01 6.47
CA PRO A 86 -10.38 -21.63 7.57
C PRO A 86 -9.60 -21.68 8.89
N GLU A 87 -8.26 -21.71 8.85
CA GLU A 87 -7.38 -21.73 10.01
C GLU A 87 -7.05 -20.31 10.52
N PHE A 88 -7.36 -19.29 9.73
CA PHE A 88 -7.15 -17.88 10.08
C PHE A 88 -8.29 -17.39 10.96
N ASP A 89 -8.20 -17.65 12.26
CA ASP A 89 -9.20 -17.27 13.25
C ASP A 89 -9.01 -15.83 13.79
N LYS A 90 -9.93 -15.40 14.64
CA LYS A 90 -9.88 -14.06 15.24
C LYS A 90 -8.67 -13.88 16.15
N LYS A 91 -8.27 -14.93 16.88
CA LYS A 91 -7.13 -14.89 17.79
C LYS A 91 -5.84 -14.63 17.01
N LEU A 92 -5.60 -15.38 15.93
CA LEU A 92 -4.42 -15.19 15.09
C LEU A 92 -4.43 -13.81 14.42
N SER A 93 -5.58 -13.34 13.96
CA SER A 93 -5.74 -11.99 13.42
C SER A 93 -5.36 -10.90 14.44
N ASP A 94 -5.75 -11.06 15.70
CA ASP A 94 -5.41 -10.13 16.78
C ASP A 94 -3.91 -10.20 17.14
N GLU A 95 -3.33 -11.39 17.20
CA GLU A 95 -1.88 -11.58 17.42
C GLU A 95 -1.04 -10.87 16.34
N ILE A 96 -1.44 -10.96 15.06
CA ILE A 96 -0.79 -10.26 13.96
C ILE A 96 -0.94 -8.75 14.10
N HIS A 97 -2.13 -8.29 14.47
CA HIS A 97 -2.39 -6.88 14.70
C HIS A 97 -1.51 -6.31 15.82
N ASP A 98 -1.40 -7.03 16.95
CA ASP A 98 -0.57 -6.62 18.09
C ASP A 98 0.93 -6.69 17.77
N PHE A 99 1.35 -7.65 16.94
CA PHE A 99 2.71 -7.68 16.41
C PHE A 99 3.06 -6.39 15.66
N TRP A 100 2.22 -5.95 14.70
CA TRP A 100 2.48 -4.72 13.94
C TRP A 100 2.51 -3.46 14.82
N LYS A 101 1.64 -3.37 15.84
CA LYS A 101 1.73 -2.31 16.86
C LYS A 101 3.08 -2.35 17.59
N SER A 102 3.54 -3.55 17.93
CA SER A 102 4.82 -3.71 18.61
C SER A 102 5.99 -3.30 17.74
N ILE A 103 5.94 -3.58 16.42
CA ILE A 103 6.96 -3.14 15.47
C ILE A 103 7.02 -1.62 15.40
N ALA A 104 5.89 -0.93 15.18
CA ALA A 104 5.85 0.53 15.13
C ALA A 104 6.45 1.16 16.40
N LYS A 105 6.12 0.60 17.57
CA LYS A 105 6.67 1.04 18.87
C LYS A 105 8.18 0.79 18.95
N LYS A 106 8.68 -0.38 18.53
CA LYS A 106 10.10 -0.74 18.59
C LYS A 106 10.95 0.15 17.70
N VAL A 107 10.50 0.42 16.48
CA VAL A 107 11.23 1.27 15.52
C VAL A 107 11.04 2.76 15.78
N GLY A 108 10.07 3.15 16.60
CA GLY A 108 9.81 4.54 16.97
C GLY A 108 9.30 5.41 15.81
N THR A 109 8.73 4.79 14.75
CA THR A 109 8.16 5.51 13.60
C THR A 109 6.88 4.84 13.10
N ASN A 110 6.17 5.49 12.16
CA ASN A 110 4.95 4.95 11.61
C ASN A 110 5.24 3.75 10.70
N VAL A 111 4.36 2.73 10.74
CA VAL A 111 4.48 1.52 9.92
C VAL A 111 3.18 1.28 9.16
N LEU A 112 3.25 1.21 7.83
CA LEU A 112 2.17 0.74 6.98
C LEU A 112 2.39 -0.74 6.69
N ALA A 113 1.47 -1.58 7.13
CA ALA A 113 1.55 -3.02 7.03
C ALA A 113 0.39 -3.62 6.24
N GLY A 114 0.69 -4.43 5.22
CA GLY A 114 -0.28 -5.31 4.57
C GLY A 114 -0.56 -6.54 5.43
N ARG A 115 -1.82 -6.80 5.74
CA ARG A 115 -2.25 -7.91 6.60
C ARG A 115 -3.66 -8.42 6.24
N LEU A 116 -4.00 -9.62 6.69
CA LEU A 116 -5.39 -10.08 6.74
C LEU A 116 -6.04 -9.66 8.08
N GLU A 117 -7.34 -9.46 8.05
CA GLU A 117 -8.14 -9.22 9.25
C GLU A 117 -9.39 -10.10 9.26
N ARG A 118 -9.57 -10.88 10.34
CA ARG A 118 -10.80 -11.64 10.59
C ARG A 118 -11.78 -10.78 11.37
N LYS A 119 -12.97 -10.56 10.81
CA LYS A 119 -14.13 -9.93 11.47
C LYS A 119 -15.28 -10.92 11.57
N GLU A 120 -16.39 -10.50 12.19
CA GLU A 120 -17.59 -11.33 12.33
C GLU A 120 -18.19 -11.70 10.97
N ASP A 121 -18.15 -10.79 10.00
CA ASP A 121 -18.71 -10.96 8.66
C ASP A 121 -17.73 -11.61 7.66
N GLY A 122 -16.48 -11.84 8.03
CA GLY A 122 -15.49 -12.53 7.19
C GLY A 122 -14.06 -12.03 7.30
N ILE A 123 -13.27 -12.25 6.26
CA ILE A 123 -11.87 -11.86 6.19
C ILE A 123 -11.69 -10.73 5.19
N TYR A 124 -10.88 -9.74 5.56
CA TYR A 124 -10.49 -8.62 4.74
C TYR A 124 -8.99 -8.64 4.47
N ASN A 125 -8.59 -8.23 3.26
CA ASN A 125 -7.21 -7.89 2.94
C ASN A 125 -7.03 -6.40 3.23
N LYS A 126 -6.15 -6.06 4.16
CA LYS A 126 -6.00 -4.69 4.68
C LYS A 126 -4.58 -4.15 4.57
N ALA A 127 -4.50 -2.84 4.52
CA ALA A 127 -3.29 -2.09 4.76
C ALA A 127 -3.55 -1.09 5.89
N THR A 128 -2.86 -1.29 7.01
CA THR A 128 -3.08 -0.56 8.26
C THR A 128 -1.84 0.25 8.61
N VAL A 129 -2.01 1.51 8.98
CA VAL A 129 -0.94 2.40 9.44
C VAL A 129 -0.95 2.47 10.95
N TYR A 130 0.16 2.04 11.55
CA TYR A 130 0.40 2.03 12.99
C TYR A 130 1.35 3.15 13.38
N ALA A 131 0.97 4.00 14.32
CA ALA A 131 1.84 4.99 14.93
C ALA A 131 2.75 4.36 16.00
N PRO A 132 3.90 4.99 16.35
CA PRO A 132 4.80 4.49 17.37
C PRO A 132 4.18 4.44 18.79
N ASP A 133 3.10 5.17 19.04
CA ASP A 133 2.32 5.10 20.28
C ASP A 133 1.24 3.99 20.29
N GLY A 134 1.16 3.22 19.20
CA GLY A 134 0.21 2.10 19.02
C GLY A 134 -1.17 2.48 18.48
N ARG A 135 -1.44 3.77 18.21
CA ARG A 135 -2.67 4.20 17.54
C ARG A 135 -2.69 3.74 16.09
N ILE A 136 -3.88 3.52 15.56
CA ILE A 136 -4.11 3.31 14.14
C ILE A 136 -4.40 4.67 13.51
N LEU A 137 -3.60 5.04 12.51
CA LEU A 137 -3.76 6.28 11.77
C LEU A 137 -4.67 6.13 10.56
N ALA A 138 -4.57 4.99 9.89
CA ALA A 138 -5.38 4.64 8.74
C ALA A 138 -5.55 3.12 8.67
N ASP A 139 -6.69 2.67 8.13
CA ASP A 139 -7.03 1.25 8.05
C ASP A 139 -7.85 0.98 6.78
N TYR A 140 -7.16 0.74 5.68
CA TYR A 140 -7.74 0.51 4.36
C TYR A 140 -8.04 -0.97 4.13
N ALA A 141 -9.20 -1.29 3.56
CA ALA A 141 -9.54 -2.61 3.05
C ALA A 141 -9.53 -2.62 1.52
N LYS A 142 -8.87 -3.61 0.92
CA LYS A 142 -8.75 -3.80 -0.53
C LYS A 142 -10.13 -3.78 -1.20
N ILE A 143 -10.32 -2.85 -2.14
CA ILE A 143 -11.59 -2.68 -2.85
C ILE A 143 -11.69 -3.69 -4.01
N HIS A 144 -10.63 -3.81 -4.79
CA HIS A 144 -10.60 -4.69 -5.96
C HIS A 144 -9.91 -6.01 -5.62
N LEU A 145 -10.71 -7.01 -5.29
CA LEU A 145 -10.23 -8.34 -4.98
C LEU A 145 -9.77 -9.06 -6.26
N PHE A 146 -8.63 -9.78 -6.16
CA PHE A 146 -8.00 -10.45 -7.27
C PHE A 146 -8.38 -11.94 -7.32
N ASN A 147 -8.79 -12.46 -8.49
CA ASN A 147 -9.09 -13.88 -8.74
C ASN A 147 -9.86 -14.55 -7.59
N SER A 148 -9.28 -15.58 -6.96
CA SER A 148 -9.88 -16.35 -5.88
C SER A 148 -10.17 -15.58 -4.59
N GLU A 149 -9.56 -14.41 -4.39
CA GLU A 149 -9.92 -13.53 -3.27
C GLU A 149 -11.42 -13.17 -3.31
N ARG A 150 -12.01 -13.06 -4.50
CA ARG A 150 -13.43 -12.72 -4.69
C ARG A 150 -14.39 -13.75 -4.09
N GLU A 151 -13.93 -14.98 -3.92
CA GLU A 151 -14.73 -16.09 -3.38
C GLU A 151 -14.57 -16.20 -1.87
N THR A 152 -13.49 -15.63 -1.31
CA THR A 152 -13.04 -15.92 0.04
C THR A 152 -12.90 -14.71 0.96
N LEU A 153 -12.73 -13.52 0.37
CA LEU A 153 -12.54 -12.28 1.12
C LEU A 153 -13.69 -11.30 0.89
N ILE A 154 -13.85 -10.39 1.83
CA ILE A 154 -14.84 -9.31 1.73
C ILE A 154 -14.14 -8.06 1.18
N PRO A 155 -14.66 -7.44 0.09
CA PRO A 155 -14.10 -6.22 -0.45
C PRO A 155 -14.35 -5.01 0.46
N GLY A 156 -13.36 -4.12 0.49
CA GLY A 156 -13.54 -2.77 1.03
C GLY A 156 -14.53 -1.94 0.21
N LYS A 157 -14.97 -0.82 0.78
CA LYS A 157 -15.94 0.08 0.14
C LYS A 157 -15.54 1.55 0.24
N GLU A 158 -14.48 1.85 0.97
CA GLU A 158 -14.10 3.21 1.33
C GLU A 158 -12.68 3.52 0.86
N LEU A 159 -12.50 4.72 0.33
CA LEU A 159 -11.18 5.30 0.08
C LEU A 159 -10.61 5.81 1.39
N VAL A 160 -9.36 5.50 1.65
CA VAL A 160 -8.68 5.90 2.88
C VAL A 160 -7.45 6.73 2.54
N MET A 161 -7.41 7.94 3.05
CA MET A 161 -6.28 8.85 2.94
C MET A 161 -5.93 9.39 4.32
N PHE A 162 -4.63 9.48 4.63
CA PHE A 162 -4.12 10.05 5.88
C PHE A 162 -3.03 11.07 5.57
N GLU A 163 -2.60 11.83 6.56
CA GLU A 163 -1.60 12.88 6.37
C GLU A 163 -0.47 12.73 7.40
N LEU A 164 0.78 12.78 6.92
CA LEU A 164 1.99 12.89 7.73
C LEU A 164 2.84 14.05 7.21
N ASN A 165 3.31 14.91 8.09
CA ASN A 165 4.19 16.05 7.76
C ASN A 165 3.67 16.91 6.58
N GLY A 166 2.34 17.11 6.46
CA GLY A 166 1.73 17.86 5.37
C GLY A 166 1.66 17.11 4.02
N ILE A 167 2.05 15.82 3.98
CA ILE A 167 1.89 14.94 2.83
C ILE A 167 0.63 14.10 2.99
N LYS A 168 -0.32 14.24 2.08
CA LYS A 168 -1.53 13.43 2.01
C LYS A 168 -1.25 12.14 1.25
N ILE A 169 -1.56 11.01 1.87
CA ILE A 169 -1.18 9.67 1.42
C ILE A 169 -2.44 8.84 1.20
N GLY A 170 -2.66 8.40 -0.04
CA GLY A 170 -3.69 7.43 -0.40
C GLY A 170 -3.16 6.00 -0.33
N ILE A 171 -3.96 5.06 0.15
CA ILE A 171 -3.55 3.65 0.30
C ILE A 171 -4.19 2.79 -0.77
N MET A 172 -3.40 1.91 -1.42
CA MET A 172 -3.86 0.93 -2.40
C MET A 172 -3.21 -0.43 -2.14
N ILE A 173 -3.92 -1.51 -2.46
CA ILE A 173 -3.40 -2.87 -2.30
C ILE A 173 -3.43 -3.62 -3.64
N CYS A 174 -2.25 -3.96 -4.16
CA CYS A 174 -2.03 -4.89 -5.28
C CYS A 174 -2.98 -4.66 -6.47
N ALA A 175 -4.03 -5.48 -6.64
CA ALA A 175 -4.97 -5.38 -7.74
C ALA A 175 -5.69 -4.02 -7.85
N ASP A 176 -5.84 -3.27 -6.76
CA ASP A 176 -6.36 -1.90 -6.80
C ASP A 176 -5.56 -1.02 -7.77
N PHE A 177 -4.27 -1.28 -7.89
CA PHE A 177 -3.36 -0.51 -8.73
C PHE A 177 -3.58 -0.71 -10.22
N GLY A 178 -4.25 -1.81 -10.60
CA GLY A 178 -4.72 -2.05 -11.97
C GLY A 178 -5.86 -1.11 -12.39
N PHE A 179 -6.54 -0.45 -11.43
CA PHE A 179 -7.71 0.40 -11.68
C PHE A 179 -7.34 1.89 -11.62
N PRO A 180 -7.24 2.58 -12.79
CA PRO A 180 -6.88 3.99 -12.83
C PRO A 180 -7.87 4.90 -12.11
N GLU A 181 -9.14 4.50 -12.03
CA GLU A 181 -10.20 5.24 -11.37
C GLU A 181 -9.89 5.48 -9.89
N LEU A 182 -9.33 4.47 -9.21
CA LEU A 182 -9.00 4.57 -7.79
C LEU A 182 -7.89 5.58 -7.54
N SER A 183 -6.79 5.50 -8.30
CA SER A 183 -5.69 6.45 -8.19
C SER A 183 -6.12 7.87 -8.55
N ARG A 184 -6.99 8.02 -9.57
CA ARG A 184 -7.59 9.30 -9.96
C ARG A 184 -8.46 9.87 -8.84
N ALA A 185 -9.27 9.04 -8.19
CA ALA A 185 -10.09 9.47 -7.06
C ALA A 185 -9.24 10.02 -5.91
N TYR A 186 -8.11 9.40 -5.58
CA TYR A 186 -7.16 9.94 -4.61
C TYR A 186 -6.57 11.30 -5.05
N ALA A 187 -6.12 11.39 -6.30
CA ALA A 187 -5.47 12.60 -6.82
C ALA A 187 -6.42 13.81 -6.83
N VAL A 188 -7.67 13.68 -7.31
CA VAL A 188 -8.65 14.78 -7.33
C VAL A 188 -9.06 15.24 -5.93
N ASN A 189 -8.80 14.43 -4.91
CA ASN A 189 -8.99 14.79 -3.50
C ASN A 189 -7.71 15.28 -2.81
N GLY A 190 -6.70 15.61 -3.61
CA GLY A 190 -5.47 16.28 -3.15
C GLY A 190 -4.44 15.34 -2.53
N CYS A 191 -4.43 14.07 -2.93
CA CYS A 191 -3.36 13.14 -2.58
C CYS A 191 -2.02 13.61 -3.14
N HIS A 192 -0.94 13.49 -2.36
CA HIS A 192 0.42 13.77 -2.80
C HIS A 192 1.21 12.50 -3.11
N MET A 193 0.88 11.40 -2.41
CA MET A 193 1.57 10.13 -2.53
C MET A 193 0.58 8.96 -2.48
N LEU A 194 0.69 8.04 -3.42
CA LEU A 194 0.06 6.72 -3.35
C LEU A 194 1.03 5.76 -2.66
N ALA A 195 0.61 5.18 -1.54
CA ALA A 195 1.31 4.10 -0.85
C ALA A 195 0.71 2.76 -1.27
N VAL A 196 1.47 1.95 -1.99
CA VAL A 196 0.99 0.70 -2.59
C VAL A 196 1.67 -0.50 -1.95
N THR A 197 0.89 -1.35 -1.29
CA THR A 197 1.35 -2.64 -0.76
C THR A 197 0.94 -3.75 -1.71
N SER A 198 1.85 -4.63 -2.11
CA SER A 198 1.56 -5.59 -3.17
C SER A 198 2.19 -6.97 -2.96
N SER A 199 1.60 -7.95 -3.62
CA SER A 199 2.11 -9.30 -3.82
C SER A 199 1.93 -9.70 -5.29
N TRP A 200 2.43 -8.86 -6.20
CA TRP A 200 2.32 -9.03 -7.66
C TRP A 200 3.14 -10.23 -8.13
N ALA A 201 2.74 -10.85 -9.23
CA ALA A 201 3.36 -12.10 -9.66
C ALA A 201 3.79 -12.06 -11.13
N TYR A 202 4.83 -12.84 -11.47
CA TYR A 202 5.15 -13.15 -12.86
C TYR A 202 3.99 -13.91 -13.54
N PRO A 203 3.76 -13.70 -14.84
CA PRO A 203 4.59 -12.95 -15.80
C PRO A 203 4.23 -11.45 -15.90
N ASP A 204 3.43 -10.87 -15.01
CA ASP A 204 2.90 -9.51 -15.13
C ASP A 204 3.85 -8.43 -14.56
N ASP A 205 5.16 -8.68 -14.57
CA ASP A 205 6.18 -7.76 -14.03
C ASP A 205 6.33 -6.46 -14.84
N ASP A 206 6.12 -6.52 -16.14
CA ASP A 206 6.07 -5.30 -16.98
C ASP A 206 4.82 -4.48 -16.68
N LEU A 207 3.67 -5.13 -16.47
CA LEU A 207 2.43 -4.46 -16.08
C LEU A 207 2.58 -3.76 -14.72
N TRP A 208 3.27 -4.39 -13.76
CA TRP A 208 3.61 -3.76 -12.48
C TRP A 208 4.38 -2.45 -12.67
N THR A 209 5.42 -2.47 -13.51
CA THR A 209 6.22 -1.28 -13.81
C THR A 209 5.40 -0.21 -14.52
N ILE A 210 4.61 -0.59 -15.53
CA ILE A 210 3.74 0.31 -16.29
C ILE A 210 2.72 0.98 -15.36
N CYS A 211 2.06 0.22 -14.48
CA CYS A 211 1.10 0.77 -13.54
C CYS A 211 1.73 1.82 -12.62
N ASN A 212 2.92 1.55 -12.07
CA ASN A 212 3.64 2.49 -11.22
C ASN A 212 3.88 3.83 -11.92
N GLN A 213 4.43 3.79 -13.12
CA GLN A 213 4.72 4.99 -13.91
C GLN A 213 3.45 5.72 -14.37
N ALA A 214 2.45 4.96 -14.86
CA ALA A 214 1.21 5.54 -15.34
C ALA A 214 0.42 6.23 -14.22
N ARG A 215 0.19 5.55 -13.08
CA ARG A 215 -0.57 6.13 -11.94
C ARG A 215 0.11 7.35 -11.36
N SER A 216 1.44 7.37 -11.40
CA SER A 216 2.22 8.53 -11.00
C SER A 216 2.03 9.70 -11.97
N SER A 217 2.37 9.51 -13.25
CA SER A 217 2.40 10.58 -14.26
C SER A 217 1.01 11.13 -14.59
N GLU A 218 0.00 10.28 -14.76
CA GLU A 218 -1.37 10.69 -15.10
C GLU A 218 -2.09 11.45 -13.98
N ASN A 219 -1.61 11.31 -12.75
CA ASN A 219 -2.17 11.95 -11.56
C ASN A 219 -1.26 13.03 -10.96
N GLY A 220 0.00 13.12 -11.41
CA GLY A 220 0.99 14.06 -10.89
C GLY A 220 1.32 13.87 -9.42
N VAL A 221 1.32 12.63 -8.95
CA VAL A 221 1.58 12.27 -7.56
C VAL A 221 2.76 11.30 -7.47
N TYR A 222 3.38 11.20 -6.31
CA TYR A 222 4.32 10.12 -6.09
C TYR A 222 3.61 8.76 -6.01
N CYS A 223 4.23 7.71 -6.55
CA CYS A 223 3.89 6.33 -6.24
C CYS A 223 5.04 5.70 -5.46
N VAL A 224 4.80 5.31 -4.22
CA VAL A 224 5.72 4.55 -3.38
C VAL A 224 5.15 3.16 -3.23
N SER A 225 5.75 2.20 -3.89
CA SER A 225 5.24 0.84 -3.96
C SER A 225 6.21 -0.19 -3.40
N VAL A 226 5.67 -1.11 -2.60
CA VAL A 226 6.41 -2.24 -2.07
C VAL A 226 5.76 -3.53 -2.48
N ASP A 227 6.53 -4.41 -3.10
CA ASP A 227 6.07 -5.72 -3.55
C ASP A 227 6.88 -6.85 -2.91
N ARG A 228 6.23 -7.97 -2.74
CA ARG A 228 6.82 -9.19 -2.20
C ARG A 228 7.79 -9.81 -3.19
N ILE A 229 8.83 -10.49 -2.68
CA ILE A 229 9.74 -11.35 -3.44
C ILE A 229 9.58 -12.84 -3.12
N GLY A 230 10.10 -13.67 -4.00
CA GLY A 230 10.23 -15.11 -3.79
C GLY A 230 9.00 -15.93 -4.15
N PRO A 231 9.03 -17.22 -3.86
CA PRO A 231 7.95 -18.14 -4.20
C PRO A 231 6.70 -17.89 -3.36
N ALA A 232 5.55 -18.08 -3.97
CA ALA A 232 4.24 -17.89 -3.33
C ALA A 232 3.36 -19.15 -3.39
N GLY A 233 3.94 -20.33 -3.54
CA GLY A 233 3.23 -21.58 -3.74
C GLY A 233 2.72 -21.76 -5.18
N ASN A 234 2.31 -22.98 -5.51
CA ASN A 234 1.76 -23.36 -6.83
C ASN A 234 2.61 -22.93 -8.04
N GLY A 235 3.94 -22.83 -7.88
CA GLY A 235 4.85 -22.36 -8.92
C GLY A 235 4.82 -20.84 -9.18
N CYS A 236 4.01 -20.08 -8.46
CA CYS A 236 3.95 -18.65 -8.56
C CYS A 236 5.20 -18.00 -7.94
N ILE A 237 5.79 -17.05 -8.65
CA ILE A 237 6.94 -16.26 -8.19
C ILE A 237 6.54 -14.80 -8.12
N LYS A 238 6.82 -14.14 -7.02
CA LYS A 238 6.54 -12.73 -6.81
C LYS A 238 7.60 -11.83 -7.44
N VAL A 239 7.14 -10.72 -7.99
CA VAL A 239 7.95 -9.84 -8.84
C VAL A 239 9.03 -9.13 -8.04
N GLY A 240 8.68 -8.65 -6.85
CA GLY A 240 9.50 -7.64 -6.17
C GLY A 240 9.46 -6.33 -6.95
N ARG A 241 10.63 -5.80 -7.36
CA ARG A 241 10.71 -4.52 -8.06
C ARG A 241 9.97 -3.41 -7.32
N SER A 242 10.10 -3.38 -5.99
CA SER A 242 9.59 -2.27 -5.18
C SER A 242 10.21 -0.97 -5.69
N MET A 243 9.41 0.07 -5.90
CA MET A 243 9.90 1.28 -6.56
C MET A 243 9.22 2.56 -6.09
N VAL A 244 9.88 3.69 -6.38
CA VAL A 244 9.28 5.02 -6.32
C VAL A 244 9.25 5.62 -7.71
N CYS A 245 8.08 6.08 -8.11
CA CYS A 245 7.92 6.98 -9.25
C CYS A 245 7.62 8.39 -8.75
N ASN A 246 8.31 9.39 -9.31
CA ASN A 246 8.05 10.79 -9.03
C ASN A 246 6.78 11.29 -9.76
N PRO A 247 6.28 12.52 -9.53
CA PRO A 247 5.07 13.02 -10.18
C PRO A 247 5.11 13.07 -11.72
N ASP A 248 6.29 12.94 -12.35
CA ASP A 248 6.45 12.84 -13.80
C ASP A 248 6.38 11.40 -14.32
N GLY A 249 6.24 10.41 -13.43
CA GLY A 249 6.26 8.99 -13.79
C GLY A 249 7.65 8.39 -13.96
N LEU A 250 8.71 9.13 -13.58
CA LEU A 250 10.07 8.63 -13.63
C LEU A 250 10.37 7.75 -12.43
N ILE A 251 10.95 6.59 -12.65
CA ILE A 251 11.42 5.72 -11.57
C ILE A 251 12.67 6.36 -10.96
N ILE A 252 12.59 6.80 -9.70
CA ILE A 252 13.67 7.46 -8.97
C ILE A 252 14.33 6.56 -7.91
N ALA A 253 13.66 5.46 -7.53
CA ALA A 253 14.21 4.39 -6.72
C ALA A 253 13.60 3.05 -7.15
N ASN A 254 14.37 1.97 -7.07
CA ASN A 254 13.94 0.65 -7.49
C ASN A 254 14.79 -0.44 -6.82
N LEU A 255 14.15 -1.54 -6.42
CA LEU A 255 14.81 -2.75 -5.90
C LEU A 255 14.71 -3.88 -6.92
N TRP A 256 15.75 -4.06 -7.70
CA TRP A 256 15.87 -5.16 -8.67
C TRP A 256 16.32 -6.47 -8.02
N GLU A 257 16.86 -6.40 -6.81
CA GLU A 257 17.36 -7.53 -6.06
C GLU A 257 16.22 -8.49 -5.66
N LYS A 258 16.52 -9.77 -5.64
CA LYS A 258 15.60 -10.84 -5.19
C LYS A 258 15.90 -11.26 -3.74
N THR A 259 16.42 -10.34 -2.94
CA THR A 259 16.78 -10.53 -1.55
C THR A 259 16.04 -9.56 -0.65
N ASP A 260 16.05 -9.82 0.65
CA ASP A 260 15.55 -8.90 1.66
C ASP A 260 16.37 -7.63 1.63
N THR A 261 15.70 -6.52 1.33
CA THR A 261 16.33 -5.20 1.22
C THR A 261 15.29 -4.10 1.34
N TYR A 262 15.74 -2.85 1.34
CA TYR A 262 14.86 -1.68 1.35
C TYR A 262 15.48 -0.54 0.55
N TYR A 263 14.65 0.41 0.17
CA TYR A 263 15.09 1.73 -0.26
C TYR A 263 14.54 2.80 0.69
N VAL A 264 15.19 3.97 0.67
CA VAL A 264 14.71 5.16 1.37
C VAL A 264 14.61 6.30 0.38
N GLN A 265 13.49 7.01 0.39
CA GLN A 265 13.24 8.15 -0.48
C GLN A 265 12.55 9.27 0.30
N THR A 266 12.94 10.51 0.04
CA THR A 266 12.21 11.68 0.53
C THR A 266 11.20 12.13 -0.52
N ILE A 267 9.97 12.36 -0.09
CA ILE A 267 8.84 12.84 -0.86
C ILE A 267 8.66 14.32 -0.54
N TYR A 268 8.45 15.14 -1.58
CA TYR A 268 8.31 16.59 -1.44
C TYR A 268 6.95 17.05 -1.95
N ARG A 269 6.14 17.68 -1.09
CA ARG A 269 4.82 18.23 -1.47
C ARG A 269 4.94 19.23 -2.62
N GLU A 270 5.96 20.08 -2.57
CA GLU A 270 6.17 21.12 -3.58
C GLU A 270 6.35 20.58 -5.00
N GLU A 271 6.89 19.37 -5.17
CA GLU A 271 7.04 18.77 -6.50
C GLU A 271 5.68 18.36 -7.08
N VAL A 272 4.78 17.87 -6.23
CA VAL A 272 3.39 17.55 -6.60
C VAL A 272 2.62 18.83 -6.92
N GLU A 273 2.72 19.87 -6.07
CA GLU A 273 2.02 21.14 -6.25
C GLU A 273 2.48 21.90 -7.50
N LYS A 274 3.76 21.83 -7.85
CA LYS A 274 4.29 22.40 -9.10
C LYS A 274 3.73 21.70 -10.33
N ARG A 275 3.50 20.38 -10.25
CA ARG A 275 3.00 19.55 -11.35
C ARG A 275 1.48 19.67 -11.51
N HIS A 276 0.76 19.85 -10.42
CA HIS A 276 -0.71 19.82 -10.36
C HIS A 276 -1.42 20.82 -11.27
N PRO A 277 -0.95 22.09 -11.46
CA PRO A 277 -1.62 23.04 -12.36
C PRO A 277 -1.60 22.63 -13.84
N ASP A 278 -0.61 21.84 -14.24
CA ASP A 278 -0.42 21.43 -15.64
C ASP A 278 -1.15 20.13 -15.99
N LEU A 279 -1.83 19.53 -15.00
CA LEU A 279 -2.45 18.23 -15.18
C LEU A 279 -3.94 18.32 -15.46
N TYR A 280 -4.42 17.28 -16.14
CA TYR A 280 -5.83 17.04 -16.43
C TYR A 280 -6.72 16.91 -15.18
N THR A 281 -6.16 16.80 -13.98
CA THR A 281 -6.90 16.65 -12.72
C THR A 281 -7.82 17.82 -12.43
N ASP A 282 -7.39 19.07 -12.64
CA ASP A 282 -8.25 20.23 -12.44
C ASP A 282 -9.34 20.34 -13.52
N TRP A 283 -9.02 19.92 -14.73
CA TRP A 283 -9.99 19.84 -15.81
C TRP A 283 -11.05 18.77 -15.53
N LEU A 284 -10.64 17.60 -15.02
CA LEU A 284 -11.56 16.50 -14.69
C LEU A 284 -12.49 16.82 -13.50
N LYS A 285 -12.08 17.67 -12.56
CA LYS A 285 -12.97 18.18 -11.50
C LYS A 285 -14.15 18.97 -12.03
N THR A 286 -13.98 19.61 -13.18
CA THR A 286 -15.00 20.45 -13.83
C THR A 286 -15.80 19.71 -14.91
N TYR A 287 -15.32 18.55 -15.32
CA TYR A 287 -15.98 17.76 -16.36
C TYR A 287 -17.22 17.06 -15.78
N LYS A 288 -18.37 17.36 -16.33
CA LYS A 288 -19.61 16.67 -16.03
C LYS A 288 -19.79 15.56 -17.08
N TRP A 289 -19.79 14.34 -16.62
CA TRP A 289 -20.20 13.21 -17.44
C TRP A 289 -21.73 13.25 -17.50
N ASP A 290 -22.27 13.60 -18.68
CA ASP A 290 -23.73 13.56 -18.93
C ASP A 290 -24.18 12.11 -19.11
#